data_9457a866257b23a3b89874aa6b6c31cd
#
_entry.id   9457a866257b23a3b89874aa6b6c31cd
#
_cell.length_a   1.000
_cell.length_b   1.000
_cell.length_c   1.000
_cell.angle_alpha   90.00
_cell.angle_beta   90.00
_cell.angle_gamma   90.00
#
_symmetry.space_group_name_H-M   'P 1'
#
loop_
_entity.id
_entity.type
_entity.pdbx_description
1 polymer ?
#
loop_
_entity_poly.entity_id
_entity_poly.type
_entity_poly.pdbx_seq_one_letter_code
_entity_poly.pdbx_strand_id
1 'polypeptide(L)'
;MSHKTDILIIGAGAAGLMAAYGAGSTTDCKVTVLEKMPRPGRKIMITGKGRCNFTNLKAWNEFAQHIHPKPNFLKPAFYNLSSEKMIDFLTEQGMESVVERGDRAFPVSHLASDVVDALLRAAEGVGAKVLCGKEVTEILRNVQDDTGENQGFEIHCTEGSSYICKKLIICTGGLSYPKTGSSGDGYRWAESMGHSIKTLFPSLTAIVPKGYKATEGSVGAAKGHIDRSTPLSEIGEMLCGNQLKNVGLSLVIDGNTAEDEFGDMDFTDGGIEGPIGFKVSRKCVNSIINGSKVWASIDLKPAVDLEDLTVRINTLWNEVSKDKRSANKPYKDRFRVLLTKVMPMQLIAGFMRTNPNVDHKSLPKALKNWKMEIEGYVGYERCVITAGGISQEEVAPKTLESRLNSGLYFAGEILDLDADTGGYNLQTAFSTGYLAGIYASKSIIKN
;
A
#
# COMPACT_ATOMS: atom_id res chain seq x y z
N MET A 1 -3.17 6.70 -37.97
CA MET A 1 -4.49 6.06 -38.19
C MET A 1 -5.20 5.93 -36.83
N SER A 2 -6.45 6.34 -36.77
CA SER A 2 -7.24 6.22 -35.55
C SER A 2 -7.85 4.81 -35.46
N HIS A 3 -7.71 4.16 -34.30
CA HIS A 3 -8.26 2.83 -34.02
C HIS A 3 -9.59 2.98 -33.28
N LYS A 4 -10.67 2.31 -33.73
CA LYS A 4 -11.97 2.35 -33.06
C LYS A 4 -12.16 1.11 -32.16
N THR A 5 -12.60 1.34 -30.93
CA THR A 5 -12.98 0.32 -29.95
C THR A 5 -14.23 0.79 -29.20
N ASP A 6 -15.02 -0.11 -28.62
CA ASP A 6 -16.19 0.30 -27.84
C ASP A 6 -15.77 0.77 -26.44
N ILE A 7 -14.87 0.01 -25.79
CA ILE A 7 -14.33 0.31 -24.46
C ILE A 7 -12.81 0.39 -24.55
N LEU A 8 -12.25 1.49 -24.07
CA LEU A 8 -10.82 1.62 -23.87
C LEU A 8 -10.49 1.63 -22.37
N ILE A 9 -9.44 0.90 -22.01
CA ILE A 9 -8.93 0.82 -20.65
C ILE A 9 -7.49 1.30 -20.64
N ILE A 10 -7.14 2.23 -19.74
CA ILE A 10 -5.77 2.73 -19.59
C ILE A 10 -5.15 2.11 -18.34
N GLY A 11 -4.08 1.32 -18.55
CA GLY A 11 -3.35 0.58 -17.54
C GLY A 11 -3.74 -0.90 -17.49
N ALA A 12 -2.77 -1.80 -17.70
CA ALA A 12 -2.92 -3.25 -17.61
C ALA A 12 -2.40 -3.79 -16.27
N GLY A 13 -2.71 -3.10 -15.18
CA GLY A 13 -2.52 -3.58 -13.80
C GLY A 13 -3.68 -4.47 -13.33
N ALA A 14 -3.74 -4.72 -12.01
CA ALA A 14 -4.78 -5.53 -11.38
C ALA A 14 -6.20 -5.07 -11.74
N ALA A 15 -6.48 -3.77 -11.61
CA ALA A 15 -7.79 -3.21 -11.92
C ALA A 15 -8.09 -3.27 -13.42
N GLY A 16 -7.12 -2.92 -14.29
CA GLY A 16 -7.36 -2.86 -15.73
C GLY A 16 -7.57 -4.21 -16.38
N LEU A 17 -6.83 -5.26 -15.98
CA LEU A 17 -7.06 -6.62 -16.49
C LEU A 17 -8.41 -7.17 -16.04
N MET A 18 -8.82 -6.91 -14.80
CA MET A 18 -10.15 -7.30 -14.31
C MET A 18 -11.27 -6.47 -14.95
N ALA A 19 -11.03 -5.21 -15.28
CA ALA A 19 -11.98 -4.40 -16.05
C ALA A 19 -12.16 -4.93 -17.47
N ALA A 20 -11.07 -5.37 -18.11
CA ALA A 20 -11.12 -5.99 -19.44
C ALA A 20 -11.93 -7.29 -19.41
N TYR A 21 -11.68 -8.16 -18.44
CA TYR A 21 -12.46 -9.38 -18.24
C TYR A 21 -13.93 -9.07 -17.97
N GLY A 22 -14.22 -8.16 -17.03
CA GLY A 22 -15.60 -7.77 -16.69
C GLY A 22 -16.38 -7.19 -17.87
N ALA A 23 -15.71 -6.42 -18.73
CA ALA A 23 -16.32 -5.85 -19.93
C ALA A 23 -16.61 -6.92 -20.99
N GLY A 24 -15.59 -7.71 -21.37
CA GLY A 24 -15.72 -8.70 -22.44
C GLY A 24 -16.61 -9.91 -22.06
N SER A 25 -16.67 -10.29 -20.79
CA SER A 25 -17.55 -11.36 -20.31
C SER A 25 -19.03 -10.94 -20.20
N THR A 26 -19.33 -9.64 -20.27
CA THR A 26 -20.70 -9.13 -20.10
C THR A 26 -21.40 -8.95 -21.43
N THR A 27 -20.74 -8.47 -22.46
CA THR A 27 -21.31 -8.23 -23.79
C THR A 27 -20.24 -8.45 -24.87
N ASP A 28 -20.71 -8.64 -26.09
CA ASP A 28 -19.83 -8.83 -27.28
C ASP A 28 -19.31 -7.48 -27.80
N CYS A 29 -18.65 -6.70 -26.92
CA CYS A 29 -18.07 -5.40 -27.23
C CYS A 29 -16.56 -5.51 -27.49
N LYS A 30 -16.04 -4.60 -28.35
CA LYS A 30 -14.58 -4.51 -28.58
C LYS A 30 -13.92 -3.81 -27.39
N VAL A 31 -13.05 -4.54 -26.68
CA VAL A 31 -12.27 -4.01 -25.56
C VAL A 31 -10.80 -3.89 -25.93
N THR A 32 -10.22 -2.73 -25.70
CA THR A 32 -8.77 -2.49 -25.88
C THR A 32 -8.17 -1.95 -24.58
N VAL A 33 -7.08 -2.56 -24.14
CA VAL A 33 -6.30 -2.12 -22.97
C VAL A 33 -4.98 -1.53 -23.46
N LEU A 34 -4.65 -0.32 -23.03
CA LEU A 34 -3.37 0.33 -23.30
C LEU A 34 -2.50 0.30 -22.05
N GLU A 35 -1.28 -0.21 -22.20
CA GLU A 35 -0.28 -0.28 -21.13
C GLU A 35 1.02 0.37 -21.60
N LYS A 36 1.51 1.37 -20.84
CA LYS A 36 2.76 2.05 -21.21
C LYS A 36 4.01 1.22 -21.02
N MET A 37 3.98 0.28 -20.09
CA MET A 37 5.10 -0.59 -19.80
C MET A 37 5.19 -1.75 -20.82
N PRO A 38 6.38 -2.37 -21.00
CA PRO A 38 6.54 -3.47 -21.94
C PRO A 38 5.83 -4.77 -21.56
N ARG A 39 5.32 -4.88 -20.32
CA ARG A 39 4.58 -6.04 -19.81
C ARG A 39 3.47 -5.61 -18.86
N PRO A 40 2.29 -6.27 -18.85
CA PRO A 40 1.23 -5.99 -17.92
C PRO A 40 1.60 -6.43 -16.49
N GLY A 41 0.85 -5.96 -15.50
CA GLY A 41 0.91 -6.47 -14.11
C GLY A 41 2.19 -6.17 -13.34
N ARG A 42 3.05 -5.25 -13.78
CA ARG A 42 4.38 -5.03 -13.18
C ARG A 42 4.36 -4.80 -11.67
N LYS A 43 3.38 -4.05 -11.16
CA LYS A 43 3.26 -3.84 -9.72
C LYS A 43 2.82 -5.12 -8.99
N ILE A 44 2.00 -5.97 -9.60
CA ILE A 44 1.62 -7.28 -9.03
C ILE A 44 2.86 -8.12 -8.79
N MET A 45 3.82 -8.15 -9.75
CA MET A 45 5.05 -8.94 -9.69
C MET A 45 5.92 -8.68 -8.45
N ILE A 46 5.83 -7.49 -7.84
CA ILE A 46 6.64 -7.14 -6.67
C ILE A 46 5.87 -7.27 -5.34
N THR A 47 4.57 -7.57 -5.40
CA THR A 47 3.75 -7.72 -4.19
C THR A 47 4.12 -8.94 -3.37
N GLY A 48 4.02 -8.82 -2.04
CA GLY A 48 4.36 -9.93 -1.12
C GLY A 48 5.78 -10.48 -1.31
N LYS A 49 6.75 -9.64 -1.67
CA LYS A 49 8.14 -10.02 -2.00
C LYS A 49 8.18 -11.03 -3.16
N GLY A 50 7.33 -10.85 -4.17
CA GLY A 50 7.23 -11.72 -5.34
C GLY A 50 6.29 -12.92 -5.18
N ARG A 51 5.68 -13.11 -3.99
CA ARG A 51 4.74 -14.21 -3.71
C ARG A 51 3.29 -13.89 -4.06
N CYS A 52 2.94 -12.62 -4.15
CA CYS A 52 1.60 -12.08 -4.40
C CYS A 52 0.52 -12.54 -3.40
N ASN A 53 0.41 -11.85 -2.27
CA ASN A 53 -0.79 -11.94 -1.43
C ASN A 53 -1.94 -11.22 -2.15
N PHE A 54 -2.75 -11.97 -2.92
CA PHE A 54 -3.70 -11.35 -3.86
C PHE A 54 -5.07 -11.02 -3.24
N THR A 55 -5.46 -11.68 -2.15
CA THR A 55 -6.70 -11.38 -1.41
C THR A 55 -6.63 -11.80 0.05
N ASN A 56 -7.68 -11.45 0.81
CA ASN A 56 -7.89 -11.85 2.19
C ASN A 56 -9.31 -12.37 2.36
N LEU A 57 -9.48 -13.54 2.97
CA LEU A 57 -10.77 -14.24 3.08
C LEU A 57 -11.66 -13.75 4.22
N LYS A 58 -11.32 -12.63 4.84
CA LYS A 58 -12.21 -12.03 5.84
C LYS A 58 -13.56 -11.65 5.25
N ALA A 59 -14.62 -11.93 5.99
CA ALA A 59 -15.96 -11.48 5.64
C ALA A 59 -16.03 -9.95 5.61
N TRP A 60 -16.99 -9.39 4.88
CA TRP A 60 -17.09 -7.93 4.67
C TRP A 60 -16.96 -7.09 5.94
N ASN A 61 -17.59 -7.50 7.03
CA ASN A 61 -17.58 -6.71 8.28
C ASN A 61 -16.17 -6.56 8.89
N GLU A 62 -15.30 -7.57 8.72
CA GLU A 62 -13.91 -7.50 9.12
C GLU A 62 -13.06 -6.86 8.01
N PHE A 63 -13.29 -7.25 6.76
CA PHE A 63 -12.58 -6.71 5.59
C PHE A 63 -12.68 -5.17 5.53
N ALA A 64 -13.89 -4.64 5.75
CA ALA A 64 -14.16 -3.21 5.72
C ALA A 64 -13.37 -2.38 6.75
N GLN A 65 -12.93 -2.98 7.86
CA GLN A 65 -12.13 -2.31 8.88
C GLN A 65 -10.72 -1.97 8.39
N HIS A 66 -10.28 -2.63 7.31
CA HIS A 66 -8.98 -2.43 6.69
C HIS A 66 -9.02 -1.48 5.49
N ILE A 67 -10.18 -0.90 5.16
CA ILE A 67 -10.38 -0.04 3.99
C ILE A 67 -10.53 1.43 4.41
N HIS A 68 -9.87 2.33 3.72
CA HIS A 68 -9.82 3.75 4.01
C HIS A 68 -10.17 4.59 2.77
N PRO A 69 -10.70 5.83 2.91
CA PRO A 69 -11.24 6.44 4.14
C PRO A 69 -12.70 6.03 4.39
N LYS A 70 -13.47 5.61 3.37
CA LYS A 70 -14.91 5.29 3.43
C LYS A 70 -15.15 3.87 2.88
N PRO A 71 -15.06 2.81 3.71
CA PRO A 71 -15.14 1.42 3.25
C PRO A 71 -16.44 1.09 2.49
N ASN A 72 -17.55 1.71 2.84
CA ASN A 72 -18.84 1.47 2.18
C ASN A 72 -18.84 1.83 0.69
N PHE A 73 -17.88 2.64 0.21
CA PHE A 73 -17.72 2.90 -1.21
C PHE A 73 -17.34 1.62 -1.97
N LEU A 74 -16.47 0.79 -1.39
CA LEU A 74 -16.06 -0.48 -1.99
C LEU A 74 -17.16 -1.56 -1.96
N LYS A 75 -18.12 -1.46 -1.04
CA LYS A 75 -19.07 -2.54 -0.76
C LYS A 75 -19.77 -3.10 -2.00
N PRO A 76 -20.31 -2.31 -2.94
CA PRO A 76 -20.93 -2.84 -4.16
C PRO A 76 -19.94 -3.63 -5.03
N ALA A 77 -18.70 -3.15 -5.18
CA ALA A 77 -17.67 -3.83 -5.96
C ALA A 77 -17.26 -5.15 -5.29
N PHE A 78 -17.06 -5.15 -3.98
CA PHE A 78 -16.71 -6.35 -3.21
C PHE A 78 -17.77 -7.45 -3.32
N TYR A 79 -19.06 -7.13 -3.25
CA TYR A 79 -20.09 -8.17 -3.40
C TYR A 79 -20.25 -8.67 -4.85
N ASN A 80 -19.86 -7.89 -5.84
CA ASN A 80 -19.78 -8.38 -7.22
C ASN A 80 -18.63 -9.36 -7.43
N LEU A 81 -17.44 -9.05 -6.86
CA LEU A 81 -16.27 -9.91 -6.88
C LEU A 81 -15.66 -9.96 -5.48
N SER A 82 -16.14 -10.85 -4.61
CA SER A 82 -15.61 -11.06 -3.26
C SER A 82 -14.28 -11.81 -3.28
N SER A 83 -13.67 -11.96 -2.11
CA SER A 83 -12.42 -12.72 -1.96
C SER A 83 -12.58 -14.18 -2.39
N GLU A 84 -13.69 -14.84 -2.02
CA GLU A 84 -13.99 -16.21 -2.44
C GLU A 84 -14.18 -16.29 -3.97
N LYS A 85 -14.99 -15.38 -4.54
CA LYS A 85 -15.19 -15.33 -5.99
C LYS A 85 -13.90 -15.06 -6.75
N MET A 86 -12.95 -14.31 -6.16
CA MET A 86 -11.64 -14.08 -6.77
C MET A 86 -10.78 -15.35 -6.76
N ILE A 87 -10.87 -16.16 -5.71
CA ILE A 87 -10.21 -17.49 -5.67
C ILE A 87 -10.81 -18.40 -6.72
N ASP A 88 -12.14 -18.51 -6.78
CA ASP A 88 -12.84 -19.32 -7.77
C ASP A 88 -12.45 -18.91 -9.20
N PHE A 89 -12.49 -17.60 -9.48
CA PHE A 89 -12.09 -17.05 -10.76
C PHE A 89 -10.64 -17.42 -11.15
N LEU A 90 -9.68 -17.27 -10.23
CA LEU A 90 -8.28 -17.62 -10.52
C LEU A 90 -8.11 -19.13 -10.71
N THR A 91 -8.86 -19.96 -9.97
CA THR A 91 -8.88 -21.41 -10.13
C THR A 91 -9.42 -21.81 -11.51
N GLU A 92 -10.50 -21.18 -11.99
CA GLU A 92 -11.02 -21.34 -13.35
C GLU A 92 -10.00 -20.96 -14.41
N GLN A 93 -9.11 -20.02 -14.12
CA GLN A 93 -8.00 -19.65 -14.99
C GLN A 93 -6.77 -20.55 -14.82
N GLY A 94 -6.88 -21.65 -14.09
CA GLY A 94 -5.81 -22.63 -13.89
C GLY A 94 -4.75 -22.23 -12.87
N MET A 95 -5.07 -21.29 -11.95
CA MET A 95 -4.19 -20.91 -10.85
C MET A 95 -4.78 -21.31 -9.50
N GLU A 96 -4.24 -22.37 -8.92
CA GLU A 96 -4.61 -22.82 -7.58
C GLU A 96 -4.07 -21.89 -6.49
N SER A 97 -4.82 -21.80 -5.39
CA SER A 97 -4.52 -20.89 -4.28
C SER A 97 -4.32 -21.63 -2.98
N VAL A 98 -3.47 -21.08 -2.11
CA VAL A 98 -3.30 -21.50 -0.71
C VAL A 98 -3.60 -20.35 0.23
N VAL A 99 -4.30 -20.67 1.33
CA VAL A 99 -4.61 -19.70 2.39
C VAL A 99 -3.63 -19.89 3.55
N GLU A 100 -2.92 -18.82 3.88
CA GLU A 100 -1.97 -18.80 5.00
C GLU A 100 -2.56 -18.10 6.24
N ARG A 101 -1.80 -18.09 7.33
CA ARG A 101 -2.19 -17.44 8.59
C ARG A 101 -2.68 -16.00 8.34
N GLY A 102 -3.80 -15.64 8.97
CA GLY A 102 -4.43 -14.32 8.85
C GLY A 102 -5.28 -14.19 7.57
N ASP A 103 -5.80 -15.32 7.09
CA ASP A 103 -6.75 -15.43 5.96
C ASP A 103 -6.19 -14.87 4.63
N ARG A 104 -4.87 -14.88 4.49
CA ARG A 104 -4.17 -14.36 3.31
C ARG A 104 -4.03 -15.40 2.23
N ALA A 105 -4.53 -15.12 1.03
CA ALA A 105 -4.44 -16.02 -0.10
C ALA A 105 -3.23 -15.71 -1.00
N PHE A 106 -2.54 -16.76 -1.41
CA PHE A 106 -1.39 -16.74 -2.31
C PHE A 106 -1.58 -17.79 -3.41
N PRO A 107 -0.93 -17.65 -4.59
CA PRO A 107 -0.80 -18.80 -5.50
C PRO A 107 -0.02 -19.93 -4.83
N VAL A 108 -0.39 -21.17 -5.10
CA VAL A 108 0.31 -22.36 -4.56
C VAL A 108 1.80 -22.36 -4.92
N SER A 109 2.14 -21.88 -6.11
CA SER A 109 3.53 -21.72 -6.57
C SER A 109 4.32 -20.67 -5.81
N HIS A 110 3.65 -19.77 -5.08
CA HIS A 110 4.22 -18.55 -4.51
C HIS A 110 4.92 -17.63 -5.53
N LEU A 111 4.46 -17.64 -6.78
CA LEU A 111 4.97 -16.79 -7.86
C LEU A 111 3.89 -15.77 -8.28
N ALA A 112 4.22 -14.49 -8.15
CA ALA A 112 3.33 -13.40 -8.58
C ALA A 112 3.05 -13.41 -10.09
N SER A 113 3.94 -14.02 -10.90
CA SER A 113 3.73 -14.24 -12.34
C SER A 113 2.45 -15.00 -12.64
N ASP A 114 2.13 -16.01 -11.85
CA ASP A 114 0.98 -16.87 -12.12
C ASP A 114 -0.34 -16.12 -11.97
N VAL A 115 -0.39 -15.16 -11.03
CA VAL A 115 -1.54 -14.23 -10.91
C VAL A 115 -1.64 -13.34 -12.15
N VAL A 116 -0.53 -12.77 -12.63
CA VAL A 116 -0.52 -11.91 -13.82
C VAL A 116 -0.94 -12.71 -15.06
N ASP A 117 -0.40 -13.90 -15.24
CA ASP A 117 -0.68 -14.77 -16.39
C ASP A 117 -2.15 -15.24 -16.38
N ALA A 118 -2.71 -15.55 -15.21
CA ALA A 118 -4.13 -15.90 -15.07
C ALA A 118 -5.05 -14.73 -15.45
N LEU A 119 -4.74 -13.52 -14.95
CA LEU A 119 -5.50 -12.31 -15.30
C LEU A 119 -5.42 -11.97 -16.78
N LEU A 120 -4.24 -12.12 -17.39
CA LEU A 120 -4.02 -11.85 -18.80
C LEU A 120 -4.79 -12.86 -19.67
N ARG A 121 -4.67 -14.15 -19.36
CA ARG A 121 -5.45 -15.21 -20.06
C ARG A 121 -6.95 -14.96 -19.99
N ALA A 122 -7.46 -14.54 -18.83
CA ALA A 122 -8.88 -14.24 -18.67
C ALA A 122 -9.32 -13.06 -19.56
N ALA A 123 -8.53 -11.97 -19.56
CA ALA A 123 -8.84 -10.79 -20.39
C ALA A 123 -8.79 -11.12 -21.88
N GLU A 124 -7.75 -11.83 -22.33
CA GLU A 124 -7.60 -12.24 -23.75
C GLU A 124 -8.65 -13.28 -24.13
N GLY A 125 -9.00 -14.20 -23.23
CA GLY A 125 -10.02 -15.23 -23.44
C GLY A 125 -11.41 -14.69 -23.71
N VAL A 126 -11.73 -13.49 -23.24
CA VAL A 126 -12.99 -12.78 -23.56
C VAL A 126 -12.84 -11.81 -24.76
N GLY A 127 -11.75 -11.89 -25.50
CA GLY A 127 -11.51 -11.13 -26.72
C GLY A 127 -10.94 -9.71 -26.51
N ALA A 128 -10.53 -9.34 -25.29
CA ALA A 128 -9.88 -8.06 -25.05
C ALA A 128 -8.46 -8.04 -25.65
N LYS A 129 -8.09 -6.91 -26.28
CA LYS A 129 -6.75 -6.70 -26.82
C LYS A 129 -5.89 -5.92 -25.84
N VAL A 130 -4.85 -6.53 -25.30
CA VAL A 130 -3.89 -5.89 -24.39
C VAL A 130 -2.66 -5.43 -25.18
N LEU A 131 -2.46 -4.13 -25.27
CA LEU A 131 -1.40 -3.49 -26.06
C LEU A 131 -0.38 -2.84 -25.12
N CYS A 132 0.80 -3.43 -25.01
CA CYS A 132 1.91 -2.90 -24.24
C CYS A 132 2.77 -1.92 -25.06
N GLY A 133 3.54 -1.05 -24.36
CA GLY A 133 4.36 0.00 -24.99
C GLY A 133 3.50 1.15 -25.55
N LYS A 134 2.28 1.30 -25.07
CA LYS A 134 1.32 2.33 -25.46
C LYS A 134 1.15 3.36 -24.35
N GLU A 135 1.98 4.39 -24.37
CA GLU A 135 1.92 5.47 -23.39
C GLU A 135 0.96 6.56 -23.85
N VAL A 136 -0.12 6.72 -23.10
CA VAL A 136 -1.13 7.76 -23.34
C VAL A 136 -0.58 9.12 -22.94
N THR A 137 -0.74 10.11 -23.79
CA THR A 137 -0.31 11.50 -23.55
C THR A 137 -1.49 12.42 -23.30
N GLU A 138 -2.60 12.21 -24.02
CA GLU A 138 -3.75 13.10 -23.99
C GLU A 138 -5.06 12.32 -24.13
N ILE A 139 -6.10 12.83 -23.49
CA ILE A 139 -7.47 12.34 -23.59
C ILE A 139 -8.36 13.53 -23.98
N LEU A 140 -8.99 13.46 -25.13
CA LEU A 140 -9.98 14.42 -25.62
C LEU A 140 -11.38 13.87 -25.44
N ARG A 141 -12.32 14.74 -25.10
CA ARG A 141 -13.71 14.36 -24.83
C ARG A 141 -14.67 14.99 -25.87
N ASN A 142 -15.82 14.35 -26.02
CA ASN A 142 -16.89 14.79 -26.94
C ASN A 142 -16.41 14.88 -28.41
N VAL A 143 -15.61 13.91 -28.82
CA VAL A 143 -15.20 13.78 -30.21
C VAL A 143 -16.42 13.40 -31.02
N GLN A 144 -16.70 14.19 -32.07
CA GLN A 144 -17.76 13.90 -33.03
C GLN A 144 -17.18 13.18 -34.27
N ASP A 145 -17.94 12.28 -34.82
CA ASP A 145 -17.60 11.70 -36.12
C ASP A 145 -18.06 12.61 -37.28
N ASP A 146 -17.83 12.16 -38.53
CA ASP A 146 -18.20 12.88 -39.74
C ASP A 146 -19.72 13.12 -39.88
N THR A 147 -20.54 12.42 -39.08
CA THR A 147 -22.00 12.60 -39.03
C THR A 147 -22.45 13.56 -37.94
N GLY A 148 -21.50 14.02 -37.08
CA GLY A 148 -21.78 14.87 -35.92
C GLY A 148 -22.21 14.08 -34.66
N GLU A 149 -22.16 12.74 -34.70
CA GLU A 149 -22.47 11.92 -33.53
C GLU A 149 -21.32 11.92 -32.53
N ASN A 150 -21.66 12.01 -31.25
CA ASN A 150 -20.68 11.97 -30.17
C ASN A 150 -20.07 10.57 -30.03
N GLN A 151 -18.78 10.42 -30.35
CA GLN A 151 -18.03 9.17 -30.29
C GLN A 151 -17.44 8.90 -28.90
N GLY A 152 -17.58 9.84 -27.95
CA GLY A 152 -17.09 9.70 -26.57
C GLY A 152 -15.70 10.29 -26.36
N PHE A 153 -14.65 9.50 -26.45
CA PHE A 153 -13.28 9.89 -26.13
C PHE A 153 -12.31 9.57 -27.27
N GLU A 154 -11.35 10.46 -27.51
CA GLU A 154 -10.18 10.21 -28.32
C GLU A 154 -8.92 10.24 -27.46
N ILE A 155 -8.08 9.21 -27.58
CA ILE A 155 -6.89 8.98 -26.77
C ILE A 155 -5.67 9.00 -27.69
N HIS A 156 -4.69 9.85 -27.38
CA HIS A 156 -3.43 9.96 -28.12
C HIS A 156 -2.29 9.29 -27.35
N CYS A 157 -1.40 8.62 -28.08
CA CYS A 157 -0.21 7.97 -27.55
C CYS A 157 1.08 8.62 -28.07
N THR A 158 2.17 8.47 -27.32
CA THR A 158 3.50 9.04 -27.62
C THR A 158 4.02 8.66 -28.99
N GLU A 159 3.75 7.44 -29.47
CA GLU A 159 4.21 6.95 -30.78
C GLU A 159 3.32 7.41 -31.97
N GLY A 160 2.35 8.29 -31.70
CA GLY A 160 1.48 8.89 -32.72
C GLY A 160 0.26 8.06 -33.13
N SER A 161 -0.02 6.93 -32.45
CA SER A 161 -1.31 6.24 -32.59
C SER A 161 -2.41 6.97 -31.84
N SER A 162 -3.65 6.93 -32.36
CA SER A 162 -4.84 7.40 -31.64
C SER A 162 -5.93 6.33 -31.57
N TYR A 163 -6.77 6.43 -30.55
CA TYR A 163 -7.88 5.51 -30.29
C TYR A 163 -9.15 6.30 -30.02
N ILE A 164 -10.27 5.87 -30.62
CA ILE A 164 -11.59 6.42 -30.34
C ILE A 164 -12.43 5.37 -29.67
N CYS A 165 -13.10 5.74 -28.56
CA CYS A 165 -13.95 4.82 -27.80
C CYS A 165 -15.21 5.51 -27.26
N LYS A 166 -16.28 4.73 -27.09
CA LYS A 166 -17.53 5.18 -26.46
C LYS A 166 -17.41 5.28 -24.94
N LYS A 167 -16.65 4.38 -24.31
CA LYS A 167 -16.44 4.29 -22.86
C LYS A 167 -14.96 4.21 -22.55
N LEU A 168 -14.56 4.93 -21.52
CA LEU A 168 -13.17 4.99 -21.05
C LEU A 168 -13.08 4.57 -19.60
N ILE A 169 -12.17 3.63 -19.28
CA ILE A 169 -11.88 3.20 -17.92
C ILE A 169 -10.42 3.55 -17.59
N ILE A 170 -10.20 4.37 -16.57
CA ILE A 170 -8.85 4.76 -16.14
C ILE A 170 -8.44 3.90 -14.93
N CYS A 171 -7.42 3.05 -15.14
CA CYS A 171 -6.87 2.07 -14.18
C CYS A 171 -5.36 2.24 -13.98
N THR A 172 -4.86 3.48 -13.98
CA THR A 172 -3.43 3.79 -14.02
C THR A 172 -2.69 3.57 -12.71
N GLY A 173 -3.41 3.25 -11.62
CA GLY A 173 -2.84 3.19 -10.29
C GLY A 173 -2.57 4.59 -9.71
N GLY A 174 -1.80 4.63 -8.62
CA GLY A 174 -1.41 5.86 -7.93
C GLY A 174 0.00 6.32 -8.27
N LEU A 175 0.78 6.64 -7.22
CA LEU A 175 2.17 7.09 -7.30
C LEU A 175 3.16 6.05 -6.75
N SER A 176 2.66 4.99 -6.07
CA SER A 176 3.51 3.99 -5.43
C SER A 176 4.29 3.16 -6.45
N TYR A 177 5.58 2.96 -6.19
CA TYR A 177 6.52 2.27 -7.08
C TYR A 177 6.51 2.84 -8.52
N PRO A 178 6.88 4.12 -8.75
CA PRO A 178 6.73 4.77 -10.06
C PRO A 178 7.45 4.05 -11.21
N LYS A 179 8.54 3.31 -10.92
CA LYS A 179 9.24 2.47 -11.91
C LYS A 179 8.40 1.31 -12.46
N THR A 180 7.25 1.00 -11.86
CA THR A 180 6.31 -0.01 -12.37
C THR A 180 5.27 0.56 -13.33
N GLY A 181 5.25 1.88 -13.55
CA GLY A 181 4.32 2.58 -14.42
C GLY A 181 3.32 3.51 -13.70
N SER A 182 3.29 3.50 -12.36
CA SER A 182 2.39 4.35 -11.56
C SER A 182 2.98 5.76 -11.37
N SER A 183 2.83 6.63 -12.36
CA SER A 183 3.43 7.97 -12.43
C SER A 183 2.44 9.11 -12.13
N GLY A 184 1.17 8.78 -11.83
CA GLY A 184 0.13 9.78 -11.53
C GLY A 184 -0.53 10.40 -12.78
N ASP A 185 -0.30 9.86 -13.96
CA ASP A 185 -0.88 10.40 -15.20
C ASP A 185 -2.42 10.47 -15.13
N GLY A 186 -3.05 9.44 -14.59
CA GLY A 186 -4.49 9.38 -14.42
C GLY A 186 -5.08 10.50 -13.56
N TYR A 187 -4.35 10.96 -12.54
CA TYR A 187 -4.79 12.11 -11.74
C TYR A 187 -4.85 13.39 -12.57
N ARG A 188 -3.82 13.65 -13.39
CA ARG A 188 -3.79 14.84 -14.27
C ARG A 188 -4.95 14.82 -15.26
N TRP A 189 -5.26 13.67 -15.85
CA TRP A 189 -6.40 13.54 -16.75
C TRP A 189 -7.73 13.69 -16.02
N ALA A 190 -7.87 13.13 -14.82
CA ALA A 190 -9.07 13.29 -14.03
C ALA A 190 -9.31 14.76 -13.65
N GLU A 191 -8.26 15.50 -13.23
CA GLU A 191 -8.33 16.93 -12.94
C GLU A 191 -8.71 17.75 -14.19
N SER A 192 -8.14 17.45 -15.36
CA SER A 192 -8.50 18.13 -16.63
C SER A 192 -9.96 17.89 -17.03
N MET A 193 -10.57 16.82 -16.54
CA MET A 193 -11.98 16.48 -16.71
C MET A 193 -12.87 16.95 -15.55
N GLY A 194 -12.35 17.80 -14.65
CA GLY A 194 -13.08 18.45 -13.57
C GLY A 194 -13.17 17.67 -12.26
N HIS A 195 -12.46 16.53 -12.12
CA HIS A 195 -12.44 15.77 -10.88
C HIS A 195 -11.51 16.37 -9.84
N SER A 196 -11.94 16.30 -8.59
CA SER A 196 -11.13 16.68 -7.42
C SER A 196 -10.25 15.53 -6.98
N ILE A 197 -8.96 15.82 -6.74
CA ILE A 197 -8.02 14.84 -6.18
C ILE A 197 -7.83 15.15 -4.69
N LYS A 198 -8.17 14.19 -3.84
CA LYS A 198 -7.86 14.24 -2.41
C LYS A 198 -6.34 14.17 -2.22
N THR A 199 -5.82 14.84 -1.20
CA THR A 199 -4.39 14.91 -0.91
C THR A 199 -3.73 13.54 -1.03
N LEU A 200 -2.76 13.43 -1.93
CA LEU A 200 -2.00 12.21 -2.15
C LEU A 200 -0.87 12.12 -1.13
N PHE A 201 -0.71 10.97 -0.49
CA PHE A 201 0.42 10.71 0.39
C PHE A 201 0.80 9.23 0.40
N PRO A 202 2.08 8.89 0.71
CA PRO A 202 2.52 7.51 0.85
C PRO A 202 1.82 6.83 2.03
N SER A 203 1.28 5.64 1.80
CA SER A 203 0.72 4.77 2.83
C SER A 203 1.41 3.41 2.78
N LEU A 204 1.47 2.70 3.91
CA LEU A 204 2.26 1.47 4.06
C LEU A 204 3.72 1.71 3.66
N THR A 205 4.34 2.70 4.29
CA THR A 205 5.71 3.12 4.05
C THR A 205 6.54 3.12 5.34
N ALA A 206 7.86 3.23 5.20
CA ALA A 206 8.74 3.40 6.35
C ALA A 206 8.52 4.76 7.02
N ILE A 207 8.37 4.77 8.34
CA ILE A 207 8.41 5.98 9.16
C ILE A 207 9.80 6.13 9.76
N VAL A 208 10.36 7.35 9.69
CA VAL A 208 11.77 7.60 9.97
C VAL A 208 11.91 8.25 11.35
N PRO A 209 12.48 7.54 12.34
CA PRO A 209 12.81 8.15 13.63
C PRO A 209 13.86 9.26 13.47
N LYS A 210 13.74 10.29 14.28
CA LYS A 210 14.68 11.41 14.31
C LYS A 210 16.11 10.95 14.56
N GLY A 211 16.99 11.39 13.70
CA GLY A 211 18.39 10.99 13.74
C GLY A 211 18.65 9.55 13.29
N TYR A 212 17.70 8.89 12.64
CA TYR A 212 17.88 7.56 12.05
C TYR A 212 18.62 7.62 10.71
N LYS A 213 18.35 8.68 9.94
CA LYS A 213 19.05 8.97 8.68
C LYS A 213 19.86 10.24 8.78
N ALA A 214 20.88 10.36 7.96
CA ALA A 214 21.70 11.56 7.83
C ALA A 214 20.93 12.60 7.02
N THR A 215 20.07 13.39 7.68
CA THR A 215 19.17 14.35 7.04
C THR A 215 19.80 15.71 6.74
N GLU A 216 21.09 15.89 6.95
CA GLU A 216 21.79 17.12 6.64
C GLU A 216 21.72 17.44 5.14
N GLY A 217 20.95 18.46 4.77
CA GLY A 217 20.89 19.03 3.42
C GLY A 217 19.66 18.71 2.57
N SER A 218 18.62 18.06 3.07
CA SER A 218 17.37 17.85 2.32
C SER A 218 16.52 19.14 2.27
N VAL A 219 17.03 20.17 1.61
CA VAL A 219 16.29 21.40 1.31
C VAL A 219 15.47 21.15 0.03
N GLY A 220 14.15 21.06 0.15
CA GLY A 220 13.23 20.99 -0.99
C GLY A 220 12.27 19.79 -1.02
N ALA A 221 12.34 18.89 -0.07
CA ALA A 221 11.40 17.77 0.05
C ALA A 221 10.02 18.24 0.54
N ALA A 222 8.96 17.58 0.12
CA ALA A 222 7.64 17.68 0.74
C ALA A 222 7.79 17.46 2.26
N LYS A 223 6.96 18.17 3.06
CA LYS A 223 7.08 18.17 4.52
C LYS A 223 7.19 16.76 5.10
N GLY A 224 8.31 16.45 5.75
CA GLY A 224 8.62 15.15 6.31
C GLY A 224 9.06 14.07 5.32
N HIS A 225 9.14 14.32 4.01
CA HIS A 225 9.66 13.36 3.05
C HIS A 225 11.18 13.20 3.19
N ILE A 226 11.65 11.97 3.35
CA ILE A 226 13.06 11.60 3.38
C ILE A 226 13.33 10.64 2.22
N ASP A 227 14.27 10.99 1.35
CA ASP A 227 14.65 10.15 0.22
C ASP A 227 15.19 8.81 0.71
N ARG A 228 14.76 7.72 0.06
CA ARG A 228 15.23 6.36 0.39
C ARG A 228 16.75 6.25 0.33
N SER A 229 17.39 6.93 -0.60
CA SER A 229 18.84 6.90 -0.80
C SER A 229 19.63 7.64 0.28
N THR A 230 18.96 8.45 1.14
CA THR A 230 19.60 9.10 2.28
C THR A 230 20.30 8.07 3.16
N PRO A 231 21.61 8.19 3.43
CA PRO A 231 22.36 7.22 4.22
C PRO A 231 21.81 7.08 5.64
N LEU A 232 22.05 5.92 6.26
CA LEU A 232 21.80 5.74 7.69
C LEU A 232 22.77 6.61 8.49
N SER A 233 22.29 7.12 9.62
CA SER A 233 23.16 7.69 10.65
C SER A 233 23.76 6.57 11.51
N GLU A 234 24.60 6.94 12.49
CA GLU A 234 25.11 6.01 13.50
C GLU A 234 23.98 5.24 14.23
N ILE A 235 22.88 5.94 14.58
CA ILE A 235 21.71 5.30 15.22
C ILE A 235 21.02 4.36 14.23
N GLY A 236 20.85 4.77 12.99
CA GLY A 236 20.26 3.96 11.94
C GLY A 236 21.06 2.68 11.69
N GLU A 237 22.39 2.75 11.62
CA GLU A 237 23.25 1.59 11.46
C GLU A 237 23.15 0.61 12.65
N MET A 238 23.04 1.12 13.88
CA MET A 238 22.85 0.29 15.08
C MET A 238 21.52 -0.42 15.12
N LEU A 239 20.46 0.14 14.55
CA LEU A 239 19.10 -0.40 14.61
C LEU A 239 18.71 -1.18 13.37
N CYS A 240 19.19 -0.82 12.19
CA CYS A 240 18.84 -1.47 10.93
C CYS A 240 19.15 -2.96 10.94
N GLY A 241 18.22 -3.75 10.37
CA GLY A 241 18.28 -5.22 10.32
C GLY A 241 17.71 -5.92 11.54
N ASN A 242 17.30 -5.20 12.59
CA ASN A 242 16.63 -5.81 13.74
C ASN A 242 15.15 -6.04 13.46
N GLN A 243 14.70 -7.27 13.67
CA GLN A 243 13.30 -7.66 13.68
C GLN A 243 12.80 -7.80 15.11
N LEU A 244 11.72 -7.14 15.44
CA LEU A 244 11.06 -7.21 16.75
C LEU A 244 9.75 -7.99 16.58
N LYS A 245 9.62 -9.09 17.31
CA LYS A 245 8.45 -9.96 17.27
C LYS A 245 7.57 -9.76 18.49
N ASN A 246 6.24 -9.76 18.26
CA ASN A 246 5.25 -9.66 19.33
C ASN A 246 5.50 -8.45 20.25
N VAL A 247 5.72 -7.27 19.67
CA VAL A 247 5.88 -6.01 20.39
C VAL A 247 4.63 -5.14 20.25
N GLY A 248 4.46 -4.19 21.15
CA GLY A 248 3.47 -3.12 21.02
C GLY A 248 4.08 -1.92 20.31
N LEU A 249 3.32 -1.26 19.47
CA LEU A 249 3.68 0.00 18.81
C LEU A 249 2.52 0.98 18.94
N SER A 250 2.72 2.03 19.72
CA SER A 250 1.75 3.13 19.87
C SER A 250 2.21 4.34 19.07
N LEU A 251 1.32 4.90 18.28
CA LEU A 251 1.50 6.18 17.60
C LEU A 251 0.94 7.29 18.49
N VAL A 252 1.80 8.23 18.88
CA VAL A 252 1.43 9.38 19.71
C VAL A 252 1.51 10.64 18.86
N ILE A 253 0.38 11.35 18.69
CA ILE A 253 0.26 12.56 17.89
C ILE A 253 -0.11 13.71 18.82
N ASP A 254 0.70 14.76 18.84
CA ASP A 254 0.52 15.96 19.68
C ASP A 254 0.23 15.61 21.15
N GLY A 255 0.90 14.56 21.65
CA GLY A 255 0.81 14.09 23.05
C GLY A 255 -0.29 13.09 23.34
N ASN A 256 -1.18 12.79 22.39
CA ASN A 256 -2.27 11.83 22.55
C ASN A 256 -1.98 10.53 21.78
N THR A 257 -2.27 9.39 22.40
CA THR A 257 -2.24 8.10 21.71
C THR A 257 -3.33 8.06 20.65
N ALA A 258 -2.92 7.95 19.39
CA ALA A 258 -3.81 7.97 18.24
C ALA A 258 -4.08 6.58 17.65
N GLU A 259 -3.15 5.63 17.87
CA GLU A 259 -3.24 4.27 17.37
C GLU A 259 -2.35 3.36 18.21
N ASP A 260 -2.81 2.15 18.48
CA ASP A 260 -2.07 1.10 19.20
C ASP A 260 -2.13 -0.20 18.39
N GLU A 261 -0.96 -0.74 18.07
CA GLU A 261 -0.83 -2.00 17.33
C GLU A 261 0.02 -3.01 18.08
N PHE A 262 -0.30 -4.29 17.93
CA PHE A 262 0.46 -5.41 18.47
C PHE A 262 0.87 -6.36 17.34
N GLY A 263 2.15 -6.74 17.29
CA GLY A 263 2.66 -7.67 16.28
C GLY A 263 4.15 -7.53 16.04
N ASP A 264 4.55 -7.82 14.81
CA ASP A 264 5.94 -7.77 14.38
C ASP A 264 6.26 -6.42 13.71
N MET A 265 7.42 -5.86 14.01
CA MET A 265 7.97 -4.68 13.34
C MET A 265 9.44 -4.88 12.99
N ASP A 266 9.91 -4.14 12.00
CA ASP A 266 11.27 -4.22 11.51
C ASP A 266 11.92 -2.83 11.51
N PHE A 267 13.18 -2.76 11.93
CA PHE A 267 14.06 -1.64 11.62
C PHE A 267 14.79 -1.93 10.32
N THR A 268 14.52 -1.15 9.28
CA THR A 268 15.10 -1.33 7.94
C THR A 268 15.96 -0.14 7.54
N ASP A 269 16.55 -0.19 6.35
CA ASP A 269 17.22 0.97 5.75
C ASP A 269 16.28 2.18 5.54
N GLY A 270 14.99 1.96 5.53
CA GLY A 270 13.97 3.03 5.45
C GLY A 270 13.55 3.63 6.81
N GLY A 271 13.74 2.90 7.91
CA GLY A 271 13.22 3.27 9.23
C GLY A 271 12.42 2.14 9.86
N ILE A 272 11.30 2.47 10.51
CA ILE A 272 10.35 1.52 11.10
C ILE A 272 9.39 1.04 10.01
N GLU A 273 9.36 -0.26 9.79
CA GLU A 273 8.52 -0.99 8.85
C GLU A 273 7.95 -2.26 9.50
N GLY A 274 7.58 -3.23 8.66
CA GLY A 274 6.97 -4.48 9.07
C GLY A 274 5.46 -4.36 9.27
N PRO A 275 4.78 -5.44 9.68
CA PRO A 275 3.32 -5.48 9.71
C PRO A 275 2.66 -4.34 10.49
N ILE A 276 3.10 -4.07 11.73
CA ILE A 276 2.52 -3.00 12.54
C ILE A 276 3.09 -1.62 12.20
N GLY A 277 4.36 -1.54 11.74
CA GLY A 277 4.95 -0.29 11.26
C GLY A 277 4.22 0.26 10.06
N PHE A 278 3.85 -0.60 9.10
CA PHE A 278 3.05 -0.22 7.95
C PHE A 278 1.64 0.25 8.32
N LYS A 279 0.97 -0.41 9.27
CA LYS A 279 -0.37 0.00 9.70
C LYS A 279 -0.38 1.42 10.24
N VAL A 280 0.49 1.72 11.20
CA VAL A 280 0.55 3.07 11.79
C VAL A 280 1.05 4.14 10.82
N SER A 281 1.74 3.74 9.74
CA SER A 281 2.37 4.68 8.80
C SER A 281 1.37 5.61 8.12
N ARG A 282 0.19 5.11 7.76
CA ARG A 282 -0.87 5.90 7.11
C ARG A 282 -1.24 7.12 7.94
N LYS A 283 -1.56 6.91 9.20
CA LYS A 283 -1.93 7.98 10.14
C LYS A 283 -0.73 8.88 10.48
N CYS A 284 0.45 8.27 10.65
CA CYS A 284 1.70 8.97 10.89
C CYS A 284 2.03 9.97 9.78
N VAL A 285 2.06 9.52 8.53
CA VAL A 285 2.39 10.35 7.36
C VAL A 285 1.39 11.50 7.20
N ASN A 286 0.10 11.19 7.27
CA ASN A 286 -0.94 12.23 7.19
C ASN A 286 -0.79 13.30 8.29
N SER A 287 -0.46 12.89 9.51
CA SER A 287 -0.26 13.83 10.63
C SER A 287 0.98 14.70 10.43
N ILE A 288 2.09 14.15 9.93
CA ILE A 288 3.31 14.92 9.63
C ILE A 288 3.04 15.97 8.54
N ILE A 289 2.37 15.57 7.46
CA ILE A 289 2.02 16.49 6.37
C ILE A 289 1.18 17.68 6.90
N ASN A 290 0.25 17.40 7.82
CA ASN A 290 -0.59 18.41 8.46
C ASN A 290 0.13 19.21 9.58
N GLY A 291 1.39 18.91 9.88
CA GLY A 291 2.22 19.68 10.79
C GLY A 291 2.21 19.24 12.24
N SER A 292 1.61 18.10 12.55
CA SER A 292 1.62 17.53 13.89
C SER A 292 2.98 16.95 14.27
N LYS A 293 3.26 16.92 15.57
CA LYS A 293 4.41 16.20 16.14
C LYS A 293 4.03 14.75 16.40
N VAL A 294 4.83 13.83 15.87
CA VAL A 294 4.53 12.40 15.93
C VAL A 294 5.65 11.67 16.67
N TRP A 295 5.25 10.71 17.52
CA TRP A 295 6.15 9.83 18.25
C TRP A 295 5.71 8.38 18.05
N ALA A 296 6.68 7.50 17.89
CA ALA A 296 6.51 6.04 18.03
C ALA A 296 6.92 5.64 19.44
N SER A 297 6.05 4.91 20.14
CA SER A 297 6.33 4.33 21.46
C SER A 297 6.30 2.80 21.33
N ILE A 298 7.44 2.15 21.56
CA ILE A 298 7.59 0.71 21.40
C ILE A 298 7.55 0.05 22.78
N ASP A 299 6.63 -0.90 22.97
CA ASP A 299 6.59 -1.79 24.12
C ASP A 299 7.27 -3.11 23.74
N LEU A 300 8.48 -3.33 24.25
CA LEU A 300 9.25 -4.57 24.01
C LEU A 300 8.76 -5.76 24.83
N LYS A 301 7.86 -5.57 25.79
CA LYS A 301 7.36 -6.58 26.73
C LYS A 301 5.86 -6.46 26.95
N PRO A 302 5.02 -6.48 25.89
CA PRO A 302 3.59 -6.19 26.02
C PRO A 302 2.81 -7.23 26.84
N ALA A 303 3.30 -8.47 26.92
CA ALA A 303 2.67 -9.55 27.67
C ALA A 303 2.92 -9.47 29.20
N VAL A 304 3.73 -8.52 29.68
CA VAL A 304 4.09 -8.37 31.10
C VAL A 304 3.76 -6.95 31.53
N ASP A 305 3.06 -6.79 32.66
CA ASP A 305 2.80 -5.47 33.20
C ASP A 305 4.07 -4.81 33.77
N LEU A 306 3.98 -3.53 34.13
CA LEU A 306 5.15 -2.77 34.58
C LEU A 306 5.63 -3.23 35.97
N GLU A 307 4.74 -3.68 36.86
CA GLU A 307 5.06 -4.11 38.20
C GLU A 307 5.84 -5.43 38.18
N ASP A 308 5.31 -6.43 37.50
CA ASP A 308 5.95 -7.72 37.26
C ASP A 308 7.29 -7.60 36.57
N LEU A 309 7.35 -6.73 35.53
CA LEU A 309 8.60 -6.46 34.82
C LEU A 309 9.64 -5.82 35.74
N THR A 310 9.22 -4.93 36.66
CA THR A 310 10.10 -4.29 37.64
C THR A 310 10.67 -5.30 38.59
N VAL A 311 9.84 -6.20 39.13
CA VAL A 311 10.28 -7.30 40.02
C VAL A 311 11.29 -8.18 39.29
N ARG A 312 11.00 -8.58 38.07
CA ARG A 312 11.88 -9.42 37.23
C ARG A 312 13.23 -8.75 36.98
N ILE A 313 13.23 -7.47 36.57
CA ILE A 313 14.48 -6.73 36.31
C ILE A 313 15.34 -6.62 37.59
N ASN A 314 14.73 -6.34 38.75
CA ASN A 314 15.45 -6.27 40.00
C ASN A 314 16.06 -7.64 40.40
N THR A 315 15.35 -8.73 40.21
CA THR A 315 15.85 -10.09 40.39
C THR A 315 17.05 -10.37 39.52
N LEU A 316 16.92 -10.10 38.19
CA LEU A 316 18.02 -10.27 37.23
C LEU A 316 19.24 -9.39 37.55
N TRP A 317 19.00 -8.15 38.00
CA TRP A 317 20.07 -7.26 38.43
C TRP A 317 20.84 -7.80 39.64
N ASN A 318 20.12 -8.34 40.64
CA ASN A 318 20.73 -8.96 41.82
C ASN A 318 21.54 -10.20 41.41
N GLU A 319 21.05 -11.05 40.53
CA GLU A 319 21.79 -12.18 39.97
C GLU A 319 23.09 -11.72 39.28
N VAL A 320 23.01 -10.78 38.35
CA VAL A 320 24.18 -10.23 37.63
C VAL A 320 25.19 -9.60 38.59
N SER A 321 24.71 -8.96 39.65
CA SER A 321 25.57 -8.31 40.65
C SER A 321 26.28 -9.29 41.59
N LYS A 322 25.74 -10.50 41.77
CA LYS A 322 26.31 -11.57 42.61
C LYS A 322 27.09 -12.63 41.84
N ASP A 323 26.93 -12.70 40.51
CA ASP A 323 27.64 -13.66 39.65
C ASP A 323 29.15 -13.38 39.66
N LYS A 324 29.96 -14.39 39.99
CA LYS A 324 31.42 -14.31 40.03
C LYS A 324 32.08 -13.74 38.78
N ARG A 325 31.42 -13.89 37.63
CA ARG A 325 31.92 -13.40 36.30
C ARG A 325 31.66 -11.92 36.10
N SER A 326 30.69 -11.34 36.80
CA SER A 326 30.22 -9.96 36.62
C SER A 326 30.33 -9.08 37.85
N ALA A 327 30.36 -9.65 39.08
CA ALA A 327 30.33 -8.90 40.34
C ALA A 327 31.44 -7.84 40.46
N ASN A 328 32.63 -8.15 39.97
CA ASN A 328 33.79 -7.24 40.01
C ASN A 328 33.89 -6.30 38.79
N LYS A 329 32.93 -6.36 37.85
CA LYS A 329 32.93 -5.48 36.66
C LYS A 329 32.32 -4.12 37.01
N PRO A 330 32.73 -3.06 36.27
CA PRO A 330 32.08 -1.75 36.35
C PRO A 330 30.57 -1.84 36.14
N TYR A 331 29.84 -0.90 36.70
CA TYR A 331 28.37 -0.84 36.57
C TYR A 331 27.89 -0.97 35.12
N LYS A 332 28.55 -0.25 34.22
CA LYS A 332 28.19 -0.24 32.76
C LYS A 332 28.28 -1.64 32.14
N ASP A 333 29.27 -2.43 32.50
CA ASP A 333 29.43 -3.78 31.96
C ASP A 333 28.41 -4.75 32.55
N ARG A 334 28.13 -4.62 33.86
CA ARG A 334 27.04 -5.39 34.53
C ARG A 334 25.68 -5.04 33.92
N PHE A 335 25.43 -3.76 33.66
CA PHE A 335 24.19 -3.31 33.01
C PHE A 335 24.03 -3.88 31.60
N ARG A 336 25.14 -3.93 30.82
CA ARG A 336 25.12 -4.61 29.52
C ARG A 336 24.76 -6.10 29.63
N VAL A 337 25.30 -6.80 30.62
CA VAL A 337 24.94 -8.19 30.90
C VAL A 337 23.45 -8.33 31.27
N LEU A 338 22.88 -7.41 32.03
CA LEU A 338 21.43 -7.36 32.30
C LEU A 338 20.65 -7.21 30.99
N LEU A 339 21.03 -6.29 30.10
CA LEU A 339 20.35 -6.05 28.83
C LEU A 339 20.31 -7.30 27.94
N THR A 340 21.39 -8.10 27.90
CA THR A 340 21.39 -9.36 27.12
C THR A 340 20.40 -10.41 27.62
N LYS A 341 19.92 -10.30 28.87
CA LYS A 341 18.90 -11.19 29.42
C LYS A 341 17.46 -10.78 29.04
N VAL A 342 17.27 -9.55 28.55
CA VAL A 342 15.93 -8.97 28.32
C VAL A 342 15.67 -8.54 26.88
N MET A 343 16.71 -8.41 26.07
CA MET A 343 16.56 -8.07 24.64
C MET A 343 17.66 -8.74 23.79
N PRO A 344 17.49 -8.85 22.45
CA PRO A 344 18.52 -9.31 21.52
C PRO A 344 19.78 -8.45 21.61
N MET A 345 20.95 -9.08 21.54
CA MET A 345 22.24 -8.39 21.69
C MET A 345 22.44 -7.30 20.63
N GLN A 346 21.96 -7.53 19.41
CA GLN A 346 22.06 -6.58 18.29
C GLN A 346 21.29 -5.28 18.55
N LEU A 347 20.24 -5.33 19.35
CA LEU A 347 19.39 -4.18 19.65
C LEU A 347 20.01 -3.26 20.74
N ILE A 348 20.90 -3.81 21.58
CA ILE A 348 21.40 -3.12 22.80
C ILE A 348 22.08 -1.79 22.46
N ALA A 349 22.91 -1.74 21.43
CA ALA A 349 23.64 -0.53 21.07
C ALA A 349 22.68 0.61 20.70
N GLY A 350 21.73 0.36 19.81
CA GLY A 350 20.73 1.33 19.40
C GLY A 350 19.77 1.71 20.54
N PHE A 351 19.34 0.74 21.34
CA PHE A 351 18.51 1.01 22.52
C PHE A 351 19.20 1.92 23.53
N MET A 352 20.46 1.66 23.85
CA MET A 352 21.24 2.51 24.77
C MET A 352 21.51 3.89 24.19
N ARG A 353 21.76 3.99 22.88
CA ARG A 353 22.03 5.27 22.21
C ARG A 353 20.80 6.18 22.22
N THR A 354 19.62 5.61 22.08
CA THR A 354 18.33 6.34 22.12
C THR A 354 17.78 6.53 23.52
N ASN A 355 18.33 5.82 24.53
CA ASN A 355 18.00 5.97 25.96
C ASN A 355 19.27 6.22 26.80
N PRO A 356 19.98 7.36 26.63
CA PRO A 356 21.31 7.58 27.19
C PRO A 356 21.36 7.57 28.73
N ASN A 357 20.24 7.87 29.37
CA ASN A 357 20.14 7.96 30.84
C ASN A 357 19.49 6.73 31.47
N VAL A 358 19.29 5.64 30.71
CA VAL A 358 18.67 4.43 31.24
C VAL A 358 19.62 3.69 32.20
N ASP A 359 19.12 3.30 33.34
CA ASP A 359 19.77 2.45 34.33
C ASP A 359 18.89 1.24 34.71
N HIS A 360 19.33 0.36 35.60
CA HIS A 360 18.59 -0.84 35.97
C HIS A 360 17.24 -0.52 36.65
N LYS A 361 17.08 0.66 37.27
CA LYS A 361 15.83 1.07 37.92
C LYS A 361 14.81 1.61 36.97
N SER A 362 15.28 2.38 35.99
CA SER A 362 14.44 2.97 34.93
C SER A 362 14.20 2.03 33.74
N LEU A 363 14.98 0.95 33.61
CA LEU A 363 14.88 -0.02 32.53
C LEU A 363 13.47 -0.59 32.31
N PRO A 364 12.69 -0.99 33.37
CA PRO A 364 11.33 -1.48 33.12
C PRO A 364 10.46 -0.51 32.36
N LYS A 365 10.49 0.77 32.74
CA LYS A 365 9.75 1.84 32.04
C LYS A 365 10.24 2.04 30.62
N ALA A 366 11.55 2.00 30.40
CA ALA A 366 12.14 2.15 29.05
C ALA A 366 11.80 0.98 28.12
N LEU A 367 11.69 -0.25 28.66
CA LEU A 367 11.26 -1.42 27.89
C LEU A 367 9.77 -1.38 27.52
N LYS A 368 8.94 -0.78 28.36
CA LYS A 368 7.48 -0.63 28.14
C LYS A 368 7.16 0.58 27.27
N ASN A 369 8.06 1.55 27.16
CA ASN A 369 7.80 2.82 26.48
C ASN A 369 9.10 3.37 25.88
N TRP A 370 9.62 2.67 24.89
CA TRP A 370 10.76 3.11 24.12
C TRP A 370 10.31 4.12 23.07
N LYS A 371 10.47 5.42 23.39
CA LYS A 371 9.97 6.52 22.56
C LYS A 371 10.98 6.98 21.53
N MET A 372 10.50 7.19 20.32
CA MET A 372 11.23 7.82 19.21
C MET A 372 10.38 8.91 18.59
N GLU A 373 10.89 10.13 18.50
CA GLU A 373 10.28 11.18 17.68
C GLU A 373 10.36 10.77 16.22
N ILE A 374 9.29 10.92 15.45
CA ILE A 374 9.28 10.64 14.02
C ILE A 374 9.46 11.95 13.27
N GLU A 375 10.56 12.09 12.53
CA GLU A 375 10.86 13.30 11.75
C GLU A 375 10.35 13.25 10.31
N GLY A 376 10.07 12.02 9.79
CA GLY A 376 9.65 11.88 8.42
C GLY A 376 9.23 10.48 8.02
N TYR A 377 9.14 10.29 6.71
CA TYR A 377 8.72 9.04 6.07
C TYR A 377 9.40 8.89 4.71
N VAL A 378 9.55 7.65 4.24
CA VAL A 378 10.05 7.37 2.89
C VAL A 378 8.91 7.56 1.87
N GLY A 379 9.23 8.13 0.70
CA GLY A 379 8.26 8.51 -0.32
C GLY A 379 7.70 7.37 -1.16
N TYR A 380 7.14 7.73 -2.31
CA TYR A 380 6.44 6.81 -3.21
C TYR A 380 7.32 5.73 -3.83
N GLU A 381 8.63 5.92 -3.85
CA GLU A 381 9.59 4.94 -4.35
C GLU A 381 9.63 3.64 -3.53
N ARG A 382 9.10 3.67 -2.30
CA ARG A 382 9.07 2.52 -1.39
C ARG A 382 7.70 2.21 -0.79
N CYS A 383 6.76 3.13 -0.79
CA CYS A 383 5.45 2.87 -0.21
C CYS A 383 4.68 1.79 -1.01
N VAL A 384 3.91 0.98 -0.30
CA VAL A 384 3.14 -0.11 -0.93
C VAL A 384 1.93 0.43 -1.69
N ILE A 385 1.31 1.50 -1.18
CA ILE A 385 0.08 2.08 -1.73
C ILE A 385 0.09 3.61 -1.61
N THR A 386 -0.60 4.28 -2.51
CA THR A 386 -0.94 5.70 -2.43
C THR A 386 -2.26 5.87 -1.72
N ALA A 387 -2.29 6.65 -0.64
CA ALA A 387 -3.53 7.14 -0.02
C ALA A 387 -3.95 8.46 -0.67
N GLY A 388 -5.24 8.76 -0.63
CA GLY A 388 -5.83 9.83 -1.43
C GLY A 388 -6.16 9.37 -2.85
N GLY A 389 -6.58 10.26 -3.71
CA GLY A 389 -6.98 9.96 -5.08
C GLY A 389 -8.25 10.68 -5.52
N ILE A 390 -8.88 10.21 -6.59
CA ILE A 390 -10.12 10.78 -7.11
C ILE A 390 -11.22 10.69 -6.04
N SER A 391 -11.85 11.83 -5.76
CA SER A 391 -12.88 11.94 -4.72
C SER A 391 -14.01 10.92 -4.93
N GLN A 392 -14.28 10.10 -3.91
CA GLN A 392 -15.37 9.13 -3.91
C GLN A 392 -16.75 9.77 -4.10
N GLU A 393 -16.90 11.06 -3.80
CA GLU A 393 -18.16 11.80 -3.96
C GLU A 393 -18.52 12.04 -5.42
N GLU A 394 -17.50 12.02 -6.29
CA GLU A 394 -17.63 12.28 -7.73
C GLU A 394 -17.69 11.00 -8.57
N VAL A 395 -17.67 9.83 -7.93
CA VAL A 395 -17.75 8.53 -8.57
C VAL A 395 -18.93 7.73 -8.00
N ALA A 396 -19.71 7.10 -8.84
CA ALA A 396 -20.86 6.30 -8.42
C ALA A 396 -20.40 4.93 -7.88
N PRO A 397 -20.61 4.59 -6.60
CA PRO A 397 -20.05 3.36 -6.01
C PRO A 397 -20.65 2.07 -6.58
N LYS A 398 -21.81 2.14 -7.21
CA LYS A 398 -22.51 0.97 -7.80
C LYS A 398 -22.04 0.65 -9.22
N THR A 399 -21.41 1.60 -9.92
CA THR A 399 -21.03 1.47 -11.32
C THR A 399 -19.56 1.83 -11.57
N LEU A 400 -18.97 2.60 -10.67
CA LEU A 400 -17.66 3.27 -10.78
C LEU A 400 -17.58 4.28 -11.93
N GLU A 401 -18.73 4.69 -12.46
CA GLU A 401 -18.84 5.76 -13.42
C GLU A 401 -18.66 7.14 -12.77
N SER A 402 -17.97 8.03 -13.46
CA SER A 402 -17.90 9.44 -13.09
C SER A 402 -19.30 10.06 -13.02
N ARG A 403 -19.56 10.83 -11.96
CA ARG A 403 -20.78 11.65 -11.87
C ARG A 403 -20.69 12.93 -12.69
N LEU A 404 -19.48 13.32 -13.12
CA LEU A 404 -19.22 14.54 -13.86
C LEU A 404 -19.16 14.29 -15.36
N ASN A 405 -18.74 13.08 -15.77
CA ASN A 405 -18.46 12.73 -17.15
C ASN A 405 -19.07 11.38 -17.52
N SER A 406 -20.18 11.40 -18.24
CA SER A 406 -20.83 10.15 -18.70
C SER A 406 -19.87 9.34 -19.58
N GLY A 407 -19.84 8.02 -19.37
CA GLY A 407 -18.99 7.09 -20.08
C GLY A 407 -17.54 7.01 -19.59
N LEU A 408 -17.16 7.81 -18.58
CA LEU A 408 -15.86 7.74 -17.91
C LEU A 408 -15.97 6.93 -16.62
N TYR A 409 -15.05 6.00 -16.42
CA TYR A 409 -14.99 5.12 -15.24
C TYR A 409 -13.60 5.15 -14.61
N PHE A 410 -13.53 4.90 -13.30
CA PHE A 410 -12.27 4.82 -12.56
C PHE A 410 -12.23 3.55 -11.73
N ALA A 411 -11.07 2.87 -11.68
CA ALA A 411 -10.92 1.67 -10.86
C ALA A 411 -9.48 1.49 -10.33
N GLY A 412 -9.38 0.85 -9.17
CA GLY A 412 -8.11 0.59 -8.49
C GLY A 412 -7.59 1.78 -7.70
N GLU A 413 -6.27 1.82 -7.50
CA GLU A 413 -5.55 2.78 -6.64
C GLU A 413 -5.63 4.25 -7.10
N ILE A 414 -6.20 4.53 -8.26
CA ILE A 414 -6.47 5.92 -8.69
C ILE A 414 -7.60 6.57 -7.88
N LEU A 415 -8.49 5.76 -7.30
CA LEU A 415 -9.56 6.23 -6.41
C LEU A 415 -9.00 6.62 -5.05
N ASP A 416 -9.63 7.55 -4.34
CA ASP A 416 -9.38 7.79 -2.91
C ASP A 416 -9.84 6.57 -2.10
N LEU A 417 -9.11 5.46 -2.26
CA LEU A 417 -9.45 4.16 -1.70
C LEU A 417 -8.18 3.33 -1.55
N ASP A 418 -7.66 3.29 -0.34
CA ASP A 418 -6.50 2.50 0.04
C ASP A 418 -6.83 1.53 1.18
N ALA A 419 -5.98 0.56 1.42
CA ALA A 419 -6.23 -0.45 2.44
C ALA A 419 -4.94 -0.84 3.16
N ASP A 420 -5.10 -1.49 4.33
CA ASP A 420 -4.01 -2.09 5.08
C ASP A 420 -3.27 -3.15 4.26
N THR A 421 -2.10 -3.56 4.76
CA THR A 421 -1.38 -4.73 4.22
C THR A 421 -2.14 -6.01 4.52
N GLY A 422 -2.05 -7.01 3.62
CA GLY A 422 -2.68 -8.31 3.87
C GLY A 422 -3.58 -8.84 2.73
N GLY A 423 -3.47 -8.33 1.51
CA GLY A 423 -4.26 -8.74 0.35
C GLY A 423 -5.43 -7.81 0.01
N TYR A 424 -5.72 -6.84 0.87
CA TYR A 424 -6.87 -5.94 0.74
C TYR A 424 -6.76 -5.00 -0.47
N ASN A 425 -5.56 -4.45 -0.75
CA ASN A 425 -5.36 -3.51 -1.85
C ASN A 425 -5.53 -4.16 -3.23
N LEU A 426 -5.01 -5.38 -3.42
CA LEU A 426 -5.21 -6.11 -4.67
C LEU A 426 -6.68 -6.52 -4.86
N GLN A 427 -7.33 -7.02 -3.80
CA GLN A 427 -8.78 -7.31 -3.85
C GLN A 427 -9.58 -6.08 -4.21
N THR A 428 -9.27 -4.91 -3.63
CA THR A 428 -9.91 -3.63 -3.95
C THR A 428 -9.76 -3.30 -5.44
N ALA A 429 -8.54 -3.47 -5.98
CA ALA A 429 -8.27 -3.24 -7.39
C ALA A 429 -9.04 -4.20 -8.31
N PHE A 430 -9.07 -5.50 -7.96
CA PHE A 430 -9.82 -6.51 -8.72
C PHE A 430 -11.32 -6.24 -8.71
N SER A 431 -11.89 -6.00 -7.52
CA SER A 431 -13.33 -5.79 -7.37
C SER A 431 -13.79 -4.53 -8.10
N THR A 432 -13.05 -3.44 -7.96
CA THR A 432 -13.39 -2.17 -8.63
C THR A 432 -13.20 -2.26 -10.13
N GLY A 433 -12.13 -2.91 -10.61
CA GLY A 433 -11.89 -3.14 -12.04
C GLY A 433 -13.02 -3.95 -12.67
N TYR A 434 -13.35 -5.09 -12.08
CA TYR A 434 -14.42 -5.96 -12.55
C TYR A 434 -15.77 -5.23 -12.64
N LEU A 435 -16.14 -4.48 -11.59
CA LEU A 435 -17.39 -3.73 -11.56
C LEU A 435 -17.42 -2.64 -12.66
N ALA A 436 -16.35 -1.86 -12.81
CA ALA A 436 -16.26 -0.83 -13.84
C ALA A 436 -16.41 -1.43 -15.25
N GLY A 437 -15.75 -2.55 -15.52
CA GLY A 437 -15.86 -3.26 -16.79
C GLY A 437 -17.29 -3.69 -17.11
N ILE A 438 -17.97 -4.35 -16.16
CA ILE A 438 -19.36 -4.78 -16.32
C ILE A 438 -20.28 -3.60 -16.67
N TYR A 439 -20.17 -2.49 -15.93
CA TYR A 439 -21.10 -1.37 -16.14
C TYR A 439 -20.76 -0.54 -17.37
N ALA A 440 -19.49 -0.39 -17.72
CA ALA A 440 -19.08 0.21 -18.99
C ALA A 440 -19.67 -0.56 -20.18
N SER A 441 -19.60 -1.90 -20.14
CA SER A 441 -20.16 -2.77 -21.18
C SER A 441 -21.68 -2.71 -21.26
N LYS A 442 -22.39 -2.84 -20.12
CA LYS A 442 -23.86 -2.74 -20.08
C LYS A 442 -24.40 -1.41 -20.59
N SER A 443 -23.63 -0.32 -20.40
CA SER A 443 -24.07 1.01 -20.84
C SER A 443 -23.94 1.23 -22.36
N ILE A 444 -23.25 0.35 -23.09
CA ILE A 444 -23.19 0.37 -24.57
C ILE A 444 -24.51 -0.13 -25.18
N ILE A 445 -25.14 -1.15 -24.58
CA ILE A 445 -26.37 -1.77 -25.10
C ILE A 445 -27.60 -0.89 -24.86
N LYS A 446 -27.56 0.01 -23.88
CA LYS A 446 -28.71 0.86 -23.51
C LYS A 446 -28.87 2.11 -24.37
N ASN A 447 -27.91 2.38 -25.27
CA ASN A 447 -27.95 3.46 -26.25
C ASN A 447 -28.17 2.88 -27.65
#